data_4bd0a7d0743ff6e179428d199f60061d
#
_entry.id   4bd0a7d0743ff6e179428d199f60061d
#
_cell.length_a   1.000
_cell.length_b   1.000
_cell.length_c   1.000
_cell.angle_alpha   90.00
_cell.angle_beta   90.00
_cell.angle_gamma   90.00
#
_symmetry.space_group_name_H-M   'P 1'
#
loop_
_entity.id
_entity.type
_entity.pdbx_description
1 polymer ?
#
loop_
_entity_poly.entity_id
_entity_poly.type
_entity_poly.pdbx_seq_one_letter_code
_entity_poly.pdbx_strand_id
1 'polypeptide(L)'
;MAIQIDELPAPDGTGCLTSNLGWMLDAASHAFGSELAAALGPLGLGQRGFCVMSAAMDAELTQTQLAGMIGLDKTTMVVTVDELERLGLAERVPSPTDRRARVIRVTDAGRARVADGLEILQSVQASVLDSLADDERDVFVRALTRLVTGRLSDVPECSPPLRRREQRA
;
A
#
# COMPACT_ATOMS: atom_id res chain seq x y z
N MET A 1 19.16 -5.18 25.13
CA MET A 1 19.93 -6.06 24.26
C MET A 1 19.78 -5.47 22.86
N ALA A 2 20.81 -4.81 22.34
CA ALA A 2 20.78 -4.28 20.97
C ALA A 2 20.94 -5.47 20.01
N ILE A 3 20.01 -5.62 19.08
CA ILE A 3 20.15 -6.59 17.99
C ILE A 3 21.26 -6.03 17.10
N GLN A 4 22.40 -6.72 17.03
CA GLN A 4 23.44 -6.41 16.05
C GLN A 4 22.95 -6.94 14.70
N ILE A 5 22.61 -6.01 13.80
CA ILE A 5 22.19 -6.28 12.43
C ILE A 5 23.42 -6.61 11.53
N ASP A 6 24.62 -6.55 12.10
CA ASP A 6 25.90 -6.71 11.38
C ASP A 6 26.23 -8.14 10.90
N GLU A 7 25.42 -9.16 11.23
CA GLU A 7 25.74 -10.56 10.90
C GLU A 7 25.03 -11.11 9.65
N LEU A 8 24.22 -10.30 8.96
CA LEU A 8 23.59 -10.77 7.71
C LEU A 8 24.57 -10.59 6.54
N PRO A 9 24.83 -11.66 5.75
CA PRO A 9 25.70 -11.54 4.58
C PRO A 9 25.06 -10.57 3.59
N ALA A 10 25.75 -9.44 3.35
CA ALA A 10 25.32 -8.47 2.37
C ALA A 10 25.57 -9.02 0.96
N PRO A 11 24.57 -9.00 0.05
CA PRO A 11 24.85 -9.17 -1.34
C PRO A 11 25.81 -8.05 -1.81
N ASP A 12 26.74 -8.41 -2.63
CA ASP A 12 27.88 -7.61 -3.14
C ASP A 12 27.70 -6.08 -3.12
N GLY A 13 28.41 -5.42 -2.21
CA GLY A 13 28.53 -3.95 -2.16
C GLY A 13 27.43 -3.18 -1.39
N THR A 14 26.39 -3.83 -0.87
CA THR A 14 25.29 -3.18 -0.15
C THR A 14 25.40 -3.22 1.38
N GLY A 15 26.53 -3.65 1.94
CA GLY A 15 26.72 -3.94 3.37
C GLY A 15 26.28 -2.84 4.35
N CYS A 16 26.39 -1.57 4.00
CA CYS A 16 25.92 -0.49 4.86
C CYS A 16 24.37 -0.28 4.76
N LEU A 17 23.74 -0.75 3.69
CA LEU A 17 22.30 -0.59 3.49
C LEU A 17 21.51 -1.72 4.13
N THR A 18 22.03 -2.95 4.12
CA THR A 18 21.36 -4.12 4.71
C THR A 18 21.32 -4.07 6.25
N SER A 19 22.13 -3.20 6.88
CA SER A 19 22.02 -2.87 8.30
C SER A 19 21.03 -1.73 8.61
N ASN A 20 20.45 -1.09 7.57
CA ASN A 20 19.50 0.01 7.72
C ASN A 20 18.06 -0.51 7.61
N LEU A 21 17.37 -0.60 8.76
CA LEU A 21 15.98 -1.08 8.83
C LEU A 21 15.03 -0.28 7.91
N GLY A 22 15.20 1.05 7.84
CA GLY A 22 14.37 1.91 6.99
C GLY A 22 14.51 1.56 5.52
N TRP A 23 15.76 1.38 5.06
CA TRP A 23 16.02 0.95 3.69
C TRP A 23 15.48 -0.45 3.41
N MET A 24 15.62 -1.41 4.33
CA MET A 24 15.09 -2.78 4.16
C MET A 24 13.56 -2.77 4.01
N LEU A 25 12.86 -1.99 4.84
CA LEU A 25 11.41 -1.85 4.76
C LEU A 25 10.96 -1.21 3.45
N ASP A 26 11.66 -0.16 3.00
CA ASP A 26 11.37 0.52 1.73
C ASP A 26 11.63 -0.39 0.54
N ALA A 27 12.78 -1.04 0.49
CA ALA A 27 13.15 -1.98 -0.57
C ALA A 27 12.17 -3.17 -0.66
N ALA A 28 11.80 -3.76 0.48
CA ALA A 28 10.84 -4.85 0.53
C ALA A 28 9.44 -4.40 0.07
N SER A 29 8.98 -3.22 0.52
CA SER A 29 7.70 -2.63 0.11
C SER A 29 7.68 -2.34 -1.39
N HIS A 30 8.77 -1.77 -1.94
CA HIS A 30 8.88 -1.48 -3.36
C HIS A 30 8.88 -2.75 -4.22
N ALA A 31 9.68 -3.75 -3.85
CA ALA A 31 9.75 -5.02 -4.57
C ALA A 31 8.40 -5.76 -4.56
N PHE A 32 7.79 -5.91 -3.39
CA PHE A 32 6.47 -6.52 -3.22
C PHE A 32 5.39 -5.79 -4.03
N GLY A 33 5.38 -4.46 -3.97
CA GLY A 33 4.44 -3.63 -4.73
C GLY A 33 4.62 -3.78 -6.24
N SER A 34 5.85 -3.90 -6.72
CA SER A 34 6.15 -4.11 -8.15
C SER A 34 5.68 -5.48 -8.63
N GLU A 35 5.92 -6.53 -7.84
CA GLU A 35 5.46 -7.89 -8.13
C GLU A 35 3.92 -7.97 -8.16
N LEU A 36 3.27 -7.41 -7.14
CA LEU A 36 1.81 -7.35 -7.09
C LEU A 36 1.24 -6.55 -8.27
N ALA A 37 1.84 -5.41 -8.63
CA ALA A 37 1.39 -4.61 -9.78
C ALA A 37 1.51 -5.39 -11.10
N ALA A 38 2.59 -6.14 -11.28
CA ALA A 38 2.77 -7.02 -12.44
C ALA A 38 1.71 -8.13 -12.48
N ALA A 39 1.44 -8.75 -11.34
CA ALA A 39 0.44 -9.82 -11.22
C ALA A 39 -1.01 -9.32 -11.44
N LEU A 40 -1.34 -8.10 -11.00
CA LEU A 40 -2.65 -7.47 -11.21
C LEU A 40 -2.84 -6.93 -12.64
N GLY A 41 -1.76 -6.75 -13.40
CA GLY A 41 -1.78 -6.19 -14.76
C GLY A 41 -2.80 -6.84 -15.70
N PRO A 42 -2.90 -8.18 -15.77
CA PRO A 42 -3.88 -8.89 -16.61
C PRO A 42 -5.34 -8.54 -16.28
N LEU A 43 -5.63 -8.11 -15.05
CA LEU A 43 -6.96 -7.64 -14.65
C LEU A 43 -7.24 -6.21 -15.14
N GLY A 44 -6.29 -5.52 -15.77
CA GLY A 44 -6.40 -4.10 -16.10
C GLY A 44 -6.50 -3.20 -14.86
N LEU A 45 -5.97 -3.66 -13.74
CA LEU A 45 -6.06 -3.00 -12.44
C LEU A 45 -4.67 -2.70 -11.90
N GLY A 46 -4.38 -1.42 -11.65
CA GLY A 46 -3.16 -1.03 -10.96
C GLY A 46 -3.25 -1.29 -9.45
N GLN A 47 -2.10 -1.53 -8.81
CA GLN A 47 -2.02 -1.76 -7.36
C GLN A 47 -2.77 -0.68 -6.54
N ARG A 48 -2.63 0.60 -6.90
CA ARG A 48 -3.31 1.71 -6.19
C ARG A 48 -4.82 1.61 -6.30
N GLY A 49 -5.34 1.33 -7.50
CA GLY A 49 -6.77 1.13 -7.72
C GLY A 49 -7.32 -0.06 -6.93
N PHE A 50 -6.56 -1.17 -6.89
CA PHE A 50 -6.89 -2.32 -6.06
C PHE A 50 -6.96 -1.96 -4.57
N CYS A 51 -5.95 -1.26 -4.03
CA CYS A 51 -5.93 -0.83 -2.62
C CYS A 51 -7.10 0.12 -2.29
N VAL A 52 -7.39 1.09 -3.19
CA VAL A 52 -8.50 2.03 -2.99
C VAL A 52 -9.84 1.30 -2.96
N MET A 53 -10.10 0.40 -3.91
CA MET A 53 -11.33 -0.38 -3.94
C MET A 53 -11.44 -1.31 -2.74
N SER A 54 -10.37 -2.04 -2.39
CA SER A 54 -10.36 -2.93 -1.21
C SER A 54 -10.69 -2.18 0.08
N ALA A 55 -10.14 -0.98 0.27
CA ALA A 55 -10.42 -0.15 1.44
C ALA A 55 -11.85 0.44 1.43
N ALA A 56 -12.46 0.60 0.25
CA ALA A 56 -13.80 1.16 0.08
C ALA A 56 -14.93 0.10 0.04
N MET A 57 -14.59 -1.20 0.13
CA MET A 57 -15.56 -2.30 -0.07
C MET A 57 -16.74 -2.25 0.90
N ASP A 58 -16.48 -2.01 2.18
CA ASP A 58 -17.46 -2.12 3.25
C ASP A 58 -17.60 -0.82 4.06
N ALA A 59 -17.01 0.28 3.57
CA ALA A 59 -16.98 1.54 4.30
C ALA A 59 -17.38 2.72 3.41
N GLU A 60 -18.28 3.55 3.90
CA GLU A 60 -18.66 4.81 3.26
C GLU A 60 -17.61 5.90 3.55
N LEU A 61 -16.44 5.77 2.96
CA LEU A 61 -15.32 6.67 3.16
C LEU A 61 -15.20 7.70 2.04
N THR A 62 -14.88 8.92 2.43
CA THR A 62 -14.53 9.99 1.50
C THR A 62 -13.14 9.74 0.91
N GLN A 63 -12.84 10.38 -0.23
CA GLN A 63 -11.49 10.32 -0.81
C GLN A 63 -10.39 10.71 0.18
N THR A 64 -10.64 11.71 1.04
CA THR A 64 -9.65 12.16 2.03
C THR A 64 -9.41 11.11 3.11
N GLN A 65 -10.47 10.46 3.58
CA GLN A 65 -10.35 9.38 4.56
C GLN A 65 -9.62 8.16 3.98
N LEU A 66 -9.99 7.76 2.75
CA LEU A 66 -9.29 6.67 2.04
C LEU A 66 -7.81 7.00 1.81
N ALA A 67 -7.50 8.23 1.38
CA ALA A 67 -6.13 8.68 1.18
C ALA A 67 -5.28 8.55 2.45
N GLY A 68 -5.82 9.02 3.59
CA GLY A 68 -5.16 8.87 4.89
C GLY A 68 -4.99 7.40 5.32
N MET A 69 -6.00 6.56 5.09
CA MET A 69 -5.96 5.14 5.46
C MET A 69 -4.88 4.35 4.70
N ILE A 70 -4.73 4.60 3.40
CA ILE A 70 -3.82 3.85 2.53
C ILE A 70 -2.49 4.58 2.23
N GLY A 71 -2.27 5.74 2.85
CA GLY A 71 -1.02 6.49 2.70
C GLY A 71 -0.81 7.15 1.34
N LEU A 72 -1.89 7.49 0.59
CA LEU A 72 -1.80 8.19 -0.68
C LEU A 72 -1.92 9.70 -0.49
N ASP A 73 -1.13 10.47 -1.27
CA ASP A 73 -1.34 11.90 -1.37
C ASP A 73 -2.64 12.23 -2.13
N LYS A 74 -3.14 13.45 -1.91
CA LYS A 74 -4.42 13.91 -2.47
C LYS A 74 -4.48 13.83 -4.00
N THR A 75 -3.40 14.19 -4.68
CA THR A 75 -3.34 14.21 -6.15
C THR A 75 -3.39 12.79 -6.70
N THR A 76 -2.58 11.89 -6.15
CA THR A 76 -2.58 10.48 -6.52
C THR A 76 -3.95 9.83 -6.27
N MET A 77 -4.61 10.15 -5.14
CA MET A 77 -5.95 9.63 -4.85
C MET A 77 -6.98 10.10 -5.88
N VAL A 78 -6.97 11.39 -6.26
CA VAL A 78 -7.90 11.92 -7.29
C VAL A 78 -7.73 11.17 -8.61
N VAL A 79 -6.49 11.09 -9.11
CA VAL A 79 -6.18 10.40 -10.38
C VAL A 79 -6.59 8.92 -10.32
N THR A 80 -6.34 8.26 -9.19
CA THR A 80 -6.72 6.84 -9.02
C THR A 80 -8.24 6.65 -9.07
N VAL A 81 -9.01 7.49 -8.37
CA VAL A 81 -10.48 7.39 -8.37
C VAL A 81 -11.06 7.76 -9.74
N ASP A 82 -10.52 8.78 -10.42
CA ASP A 82 -10.94 9.14 -11.78
C ASP A 82 -10.76 7.96 -12.75
N GLU A 83 -9.65 7.24 -12.63
CA GLU A 83 -9.40 6.03 -13.42
C GLU A 83 -10.37 4.90 -13.09
N LEU A 84 -10.68 4.67 -11.81
CA LEU A 84 -11.65 3.66 -11.39
C LEU A 84 -13.07 4.00 -11.89
N GLU A 85 -13.48 5.27 -11.88
CA GLU A 85 -14.74 5.72 -12.46
C GLU A 85 -14.78 5.51 -13.98
N ARG A 86 -13.69 5.86 -14.69
CA ARG A 86 -13.55 5.63 -16.12
C ARG A 86 -13.68 4.16 -16.50
N LEU A 87 -13.19 3.26 -15.66
CA LEU A 87 -13.29 1.81 -15.81
C LEU A 87 -14.63 1.23 -15.34
N GLY A 88 -15.51 2.04 -14.73
CA GLY A 88 -16.77 1.60 -14.17
C GLY A 88 -16.65 0.71 -12.94
N LEU A 89 -15.50 0.75 -12.24
CA LEU A 89 -15.19 -0.08 -11.07
C LEU A 89 -15.57 0.58 -9.74
N ALA A 90 -15.63 1.91 -9.72
CA ALA A 90 -16.07 2.69 -8.57
C ALA A 90 -16.82 3.94 -9.05
N GLU A 91 -17.53 4.60 -8.14
CA GLU A 91 -18.26 5.85 -8.39
C GLU A 91 -18.22 6.77 -7.16
N ARG A 92 -18.28 8.09 -7.41
CA ARG A 92 -18.43 9.09 -6.36
C ARG A 92 -19.91 9.34 -6.12
N VAL A 93 -20.41 8.97 -4.95
CA VAL A 93 -21.81 9.20 -4.57
C VAL A 93 -21.94 10.19 -3.43
N PRO A 94 -23.09 10.90 -3.27
CA PRO A 94 -23.33 11.71 -2.09
C PRO A 94 -23.24 10.86 -0.82
N SER A 95 -22.59 11.39 0.23
CA SER A 95 -22.63 10.74 1.53
C SER A 95 -24.07 10.73 2.09
N PRO A 96 -24.52 9.63 2.69
CA PRO A 96 -25.83 9.58 3.32
C PRO A 96 -25.93 10.49 4.56
N THR A 97 -24.79 10.78 5.21
CA THR A 97 -24.72 11.57 6.44
C THR A 97 -24.34 13.04 6.19
N ASP A 98 -23.66 13.36 5.09
CA ASP A 98 -23.28 14.73 4.70
C ASP A 98 -23.44 14.94 3.20
N ARG A 99 -24.47 15.67 2.80
CA ARG A 99 -24.78 15.97 1.39
C ARG A 99 -23.68 16.75 0.67
N ARG A 100 -22.76 17.39 1.39
CA ARG A 100 -21.61 18.12 0.83
C ARG A 100 -20.42 17.21 0.55
N ALA A 101 -20.37 16.07 1.22
CA ALA A 101 -19.30 15.10 1.06
C ALA A 101 -19.65 14.08 -0.04
N ARG A 102 -18.62 13.57 -0.70
CA ARG A 102 -18.69 12.44 -1.63
C ARG A 102 -17.93 11.26 -1.03
N VAL A 103 -18.57 10.11 -1.04
CA VAL A 103 -17.94 8.83 -0.66
C VAL A 103 -17.67 8.01 -1.92
N ILE A 104 -16.73 7.12 -1.83
CA ILE A 104 -16.39 6.19 -2.91
C ILE A 104 -17.17 4.91 -2.70
N ARG A 105 -17.96 4.55 -3.70
CA ARG A 105 -18.72 3.29 -3.75
C ARG A 105 -18.11 2.39 -4.81
N VAL A 106 -17.79 1.16 -4.43
CA VAL A 106 -17.33 0.13 -5.35
C VAL A 106 -18.55 -0.49 -6.05
N THR A 107 -18.54 -0.55 -7.38
CA THR A 107 -19.60 -1.16 -8.19
C THR A 107 -19.54 -2.69 -8.10
N ASP A 108 -20.56 -3.40 -8.59
CA ASP A 108 -20.54 -4.87 -8.66
C ASP A 108 -19.39 -5.38 -9.53
N ALA A 109 -19.07 -4.69 -10.63
CA ALA A 109 -17.91 -4.99 -11.46
C ALA A 109 -16.60 -4.76 -10.68
N GLY A 110 -16.52 -3.70 -9.87
CA GLY A 110 -15.39 -3.44 -8.98
C GLY A 110 -15.25 -4.52 -7.91
N ARG A 111 -16.34 -4.96 -7.29
CA ARG A 111 -16.37 -6.05 -6.29
C ARG A 111 -15.82 -7.35 -6.86
N ALA A 112 -16.29 -7.75 -8.04
CA ALA A 112 -15.74 -8.92 -8.73
C ALA A 112 -14.24 -8.78 -8.98
N ARG A 113 -13.81 -7.59 -9.43
CA ARG A 113 -12.38 -7.32 -9.70
C ARG A 113 -11.53 -7.34 -8.44
N VAL A 114 -12.07 -6.88 -7.30
CA VAL A 114 -11.39 -6.99 -6.00
C VAL A 114 -11.27 -8.45 -5.56
N ALA A 115 -12.30 -9.27 -5.75
CA ALA A 115 -12.24 -10.70 -5.43
C ALA A 115 -11.11 -11.40 -6.20
N ASP A 116 -11.05 -11.22 -7.53
CA ASP A 116 -9.96 -11.75 -8.37
C ASP A 116 -8.57 -11.24 -7.89
N GLY A 117 -8.50 -9.94 -7.55
CA GLY A 117 -7.27 -9.31 -7.06
C GLY A 117 -6.81 -9.84 -5.70
N LEU A 118 -7.74 -10.23 -4.81
CA LEU A 118 -7.42 -10.84 -3.52
C LEU A 118 -6.80 -12.22 -3.69
N GLU A 119 -7.24 -13.03 -4.64
CA GLU A 119 -6.63 -14.33 -4.95
C GLU A 119 -5.18 -14.14 -5.44
N ILE A 120 -4.97 -13.15 -6.32
CA ILE A 120 -3.63 -12.78 -6.80
C ILE A 120 -2.75 -12.31 -5.63
N LEU A 121 -3.27 -11.42 -4.77
CA LEU A 121 -2.54 -10.94 -3.60
C LEU A 121 -2.12 -12.10 -2.68
N GLN A 122 -3.03 -13.05 -2.41
CA GLN A 122 -2.73 -14.23 -1.60
C GLN A 122 -1.61 -15.07 -2.21
N SER A 123 -1.63 -15.26 -3.54
CA SER A 123 -0.59 -16.00 -4.25
C SER A 123 0.78 -15.32 -4.17
N VAL A 124 0.83 -14.00 -4.37
CA VAL A 124 2.07 -13.21 -4.24
C VAL A 124 2.60 -13.25 -2.80
N GLN A 125 1.70 -13.08 -1.81
CA GLN A 125 2.08 -13.16 -0.40
C GLN A 125 2.65 -14.54 -0.04
N ALA A 126 2.02 -15.60 -0.49
CA ALA A 126 2.49 -16.97 -0.26
C ALA A 126 3.89 -17.16 -0.88
N SER A 127 4.08 -16.76 -2.14
CA SER A 127 5.37 -16.84 -2.82
C SER A 127 6.50 -16.12 -2.07
N VAL A 128 6.22 -14.91 -1.57
CA VAL A 128 7.20 -14.14 -0.79
C VAL A 128 7.50 -14.83 0.54
N LEU A 129 6.48 -15.28 1.26
CA LEU A 129 6.67 -15.95 2.55
C LEU A 129 7.34 -17.32 2.42
N ASP A 130 7.16 -18.00 1.29
CA ASP A 130 7.83 -19.28 1.02
C ASP A 130 9.35 -19.15 0.83
N SER A 131 9.87 -17.94 0.64
CA SER A 131 11.32 -17.67 0.67
C SER A 131 11.93 -17.69 2.09
N LEU A 132 11.08 -17.66 3.12
CA LEU A 132 11.50 -17.77 4.53
C LEU A 132 11.42 -19.23 5.03
N ALA A 133 12.23 -19.56 6.04
CA ALA A 133 12.08 -20.83 6.74
C ALA A 133 10.71 -20.93 7.43
N ASP A 134 10.18 -22.13 7.60
CA ASP A 134 8.82 -22.35 8.13
C ASP A 134 8.58 -21.73 9.50
N ASP A 135 9.59 -21.75 10.37
CA ASP A 135 9.55 -21.18 11.72
C ASP A 135 9.68 -19.65 11.73
N GLU A 136 10.17 -19.05 10.65
CA GLU A 136 10.32 -17.59 10.52
C GLU A 136 9.05 -16.91 10.02
N ARG A 137 8.24 -17.55 9.18
CA ARG A 137 7.06 -16.96 8.51
C ARG A 137 6.10 -16.32 9.49
N ASP A 138 5.64 -17.09 10.46
CA ASP A 138 4.69 -16.61 11.48
C ASP A 138 5.31 -15.54 12.38
N VAL A 139 6.59 -15.67 12.71
CA VAL A 139 7.30 -14.69 13.52
C VAL A 139 7.40 -13.37 12.77
N PHE A 140 7.78 -13.42 11.50
CA PHE A 140 7.90 -12.24 10.63
C PHE A 140 6.57 -11.50 10.51
N VAL A 141 5.47 -12.21 10.13
CA VAL A 141 4.15 -11.58 9.97
C VAL A 141 3.67 -10.96 11.28
N ARG A 142 3.80 -11.67 12.41
CA ARG A 142 3.41 -11.11 13.73
C ARG A 142 4.25 -9.91 14.13
N ALA A 143 5.57 -9.94 13.87
CA ALA A 143 6.47 -8.84 14.21
C ALA A 143 6.14 -7.60 13.35
N LEU A 144 5.98 -7.78 12.04
CA LEU A 144 5.61 -6.70 11.12
C LEU A 144 4.25 -6.09 11.48
N THR A 145 3.24 -6.93 11.74
CA THR A 145 1.91 -6.47 12.19
C THR A 145 2.03 -5.61 13.45
N ARG A 146 2.79 -6.06 14.45
CA ARG A 146 3.00 -5.29 15.70
C ARG A 146 3.67 -3.94 15.46
N LEU A 147 4.61 -3.87 14.50
CA LEU A 147 5.25 -2.61 14.14
C LEU A 147 4.28 -1.64 13.48
N VAL A 148 3.53 -2.08 12.46
CA VAL A 148 2.64 -1.20 11.70
C VAL A 148 1.38 -0.80 12.44
N THR A 149 0.87 -1.65 13.36
CA THR A 149 -0.29 -1.32 14.21
C THR A 149 0.10 -0.63 15.52
N GLY A 150 1.39 -0.54 15.84
CA GLY A 150 1.94 0.05 17.06
C GLY A 150 2.87 1.22 16.77
N ARG A 151 4.18 1.03 16.95
CA ARG A 151 5.17 2.13 16.89
C ARG A 151 5.19 2.89 15.57
N LEU A 152 4.81 2.27 14.45
CA LEU A 152 4.80 2.88 13.12
C LEU A 152 3.39 3.28 12.64
N SER A 153 2.36 3.20 13.49
CA SER A 153 0.99 3.61 13.13
C SER A 153 0.85 5.12 12.99
N ASP A 154 1.59 5.90 13.78
CA ASP A 154 1.60 7.35 13.73
C ASP A 154 2.73 7.83 12.83
N VAL A 155 2.38 8.35 11.65
CA VAL A 155 3.34 9.02 10.78
C VAL A 155 3.50 10.46 11.27
N PRO A 156 4.67 10.85 11.83
CA PRO A 156 4.88 12.22 12.24
C PRO A 156 4.80 13.15 11.02
N GLU A 157 3.99 14.20 11.12
CA GLU A 157 3.97 15.24 10.09
C GLU A 157 5.35 15.88 9.98
N CYS A 158 5.96 15.79 8.79
CA CYS A 158 7.22 16.48 8.51
C CYS A 158 6.96 17.99 8.47
N SER A 159 7.32 18.71 9.53
CA SER A 159 7.22 20.18 9.58
C SER A 159 8.60 20.78 9.76
N PRO A 160 9.07 21.65 8.86
CA PRO A 160 8.41 22.13 7.65
C PRO A 160 8.47 21.16 6.47
N PRO A 161 7.52 21.22 5.53
CA PRO A 161 7.57 20.39 4.34
C PRO A 161 8.86 20.70 3.56
N LEU A 162 9.53 19.65 3.07
CA LEU A 162 10.73 19.77 2.26
C LEU A 162 10.43 20.71 1.07
N ARG A 163 11.05 21.89 1.05
CA ARG A 163 10.88 22.86 -0.05
C ARG A 163 11.33 22.20 -1.34
N ARG A 164 10.41 22.02 -2.29
CA ARG A 164 10.75 21.71 -3.67
C ARG A 164 11.77 22.74 -4.14
N ARG A 165 12.96 22.30 -4.49
CA ARG A 165 14.02 23.17 -5.06
C ARG A 165 13.44 23.75 -6.34
N GLU A 166 13.14 25.07 -6.36
CA GLU A 166 12.79 25.78 -7.58
C GLU A 166 13.93 25.60 -8.57
N GLN A 167 13.64 24.91 -9.70
CA GLN A 167 14.54 24.91 -10.83
C GLN A 167 14.57 26.34 -11.36
N ARG A 168 15.65 27.05 -11.08
CA ARG A 168 15.95 28.30 -11.77
C ARG A 168 16.17 27.99 -13.26
N ALA A 169 15.34 28.63 -14.10
CA ALA A 169 15.50 28.72 -15.54
C ALA A 169 16.83 29.41 -15.90
#